data_2f4953104aa9bbc195134628fdf384f3
#
_entry.id   2f4953104aa9bbc195134628fdf384f3
#
_cell.length_a   1.000
_cell.length_b   1.000
_cell.length_c   1.000
_cell.angle_alpha   90.00
_cell.angle_beta   90.00
_cell.angle_gamma   90.00
#
_symmetry.space_group_name_H-M   'P 1'
#
loop_
_entity.id
_entity.type
_entity.pdbx_description
1 polymer ?
#
loop_
_entity_poly.entity_id
_entity_poly.type
_entity_poly.pdbx_seq_one_letter_code
_entity_poly.pdbx_strand_id
1 'polypeptide(L)'
;SECLVGSEMCIRDRCLAAWKEFGPKEVVATTYQAISGAGKTFKDWPEMVENIIPYIGGEEEKSEQEPLRVLGKVENGEIVKAQLPKITCQCLRVPVLNGHTAAVFINFEKKPTKEQLIEKLVTFKGFPQEENLPSAPKQFIQYLEEDNRPQVKLDVDYENGMGVSIGRLREDSMFDFKFVGLSHNTVRGAAGGAVLCAEALTAKGFIQAK
;
A
#
# COMPACT_ATOMS: atom_id res chain seq x y z
N SER A 1 12.82 4.81 -7.32
CA SER A 1 12.51 5.89 -6.38
C SER A 1 11.05 6.39 -6.48
N GLU A 2 10.41 6.29 -7.63
CA GLU A 2 8.98 6.65 -7.78
C GLU A 2 8.03 5.76 -6.96
N CYS A 3 8.48 4.56 -6.59
CA CYS A 3 7.70 3.59 -5.82
C CYS A 3 7.50 3.92 -4.32
N LEU A 4 8.00 5.06 -3.84
CA LEU A 4 7.86 5.48 -2.44
C LEU A 4 6.68 6.44 -2.24
N VAL A 5 6.00 6.85 -3.31
CA VAL A 5 4.98 7.89 -3.32
C VAL A 5 3.70 7.37 -3.98
N GLY A 6 2.82 6.78 -3.20
CA GLY A 6 1.50 6.30 -3.62
C GLY A 6 0.86 5.46 -2.52
N SER A 7 -0.32 5.83 -2.02
CA SER A 7 -0.92 5.19 -0.85
C SER A 7 -1.55 3.83 -1.14
N GLU A 8 -2.22 3.67 -2.27
CA GLU A 8 -2.76 2.38 -2.71
C GLU A 8 -1.66 1.37 -3.00
N MET A 9 -0.53 1.84 -3.50
CA MET A 9 0.68 1.03 -3.68
C MET A 9 1.26 0.61 -2.34
N CYS A 10 1.30 1.50 -1.34
CA CYS A 10 1.79 1.16 -0.01
C CYS A 10 1.02 0.00 0.62
N ILE A 11 -0.30 -0.05 0.47
CA ILE A 11 -1.13 -1.15 0.99
C ILE A 11 -0.71 -2.47 0.35
N ARG A 12 -0.75 -2.53 -0.97
CA ARG A 12 -0.52 -3.75 -1.75
C ARG A 12 0.96 -4.15 -1.75
N ASP A 13 1.86 -3.23 -2.08
CA ASP A 13 3.28 -3.50 -2.25
C ASP A 13 3.95 -3.96 -0.96
N ARG A 14 3.49 -3.44 0.20
CA ARG A 14 4.06 -3.84 1.49
C ARG A 14 3.55 -5.20 1.94
N CYS A 15 2.28 -5.50 1.69
CA CYS A 15 1.78 -6.86 1.91
C CYS A 15 2.52 -7.85 1.01
N LEU A 16 2.68 -7.55 -0.28
CA LEU A 16 3.43 -8.41 -1.21
C LEU A 16 4.90 -8.56 -0.80
N ALA A 17 5.54 -7.49 -0.31
CA ALA A 17 6.91 -7.56 0.20
C ALA A 17 7.01 -8.41 1.48
N ALA A 18 6.07 -8.25 2.42
CA ALA A 18 6.01 -9.05 3.65
C ALA A 18 5.77 -10.54 3.36
N TRP A 19 5.03 -10.84 2.30
CA TRP A 19 4.65 -12.21 1.91
C TRP A 19 5.49 -12.80 0.77
N LYS A 20 6.60 -12.14 0.41
CA LYS A 20 7.46 -12.54 -0.73
C LYS A 20 7.89 -14.01 -0.69
N GLU A 21 8.15 -14.55 0.50
CA GLU A 21 8.61 -15.94 0.66
C GLU A 21 7.55 -16.99 0.27
N PHE A 22 6.27 -16.62 0.29
CA PHE A 22 5.16 -17.49 -0.12
C PHE A 22 4.91 -17.45 -1.65
N GLY A 23 5.59 -16.57 -2.38
CA GLY A 23 5.45 -16.40 -3.83
C GLY A 23 4.07 -15.91 -4.23
N PRO A 24 3.71 -14.62 -3.98
CA PRO A 24 2.49 -14.04 -4.55
C PRO A 24 2.42 -14.30 -6.05
N LYS A 25 1.30 -14.88 -6.52
CA LYS A 25 1.15 -15.36 -7.90
C LYS A 25 0.13 -14.57 -8.70
N GLU A 26 -1.05 -14.35 -8.12
CA GLU A 26 -2.16 -13.61 -8.74
C GLU A 26 -2.77 -12.67 -7.70
N VAL A 27 -3.03 -11.43 -8.12
CA VAL A 27 -3.65 -10.40 -7.27
C VAL A 27 -4.76 -9.73 -8.04
N VAL A 28 -5.94 -9.69 -7.45
CA VAL A 28 -7.06 -8.87 -7.90
C VAL A 28 -7.32 -7.81 -6.84
N ALA A 29 -7.30 -6.54 -7.23
CA ALA A 29 -7.49 -5.44 -6.30
C ALA A 29 -8.57 -4.47 -6.80
N THR A 30 -9.38 -3.96 -5.87
CA THR A 30 -10.24 -2.80 -6.11
C THR A 30 -9.85 -1.73 -5.10
N THR A 31 -9.49 -0.54 -5.60
CA THR A 31 -9.12 0.58 -4.76
C THR A 31 -10.24 1.60 -4.63
N TYR A 32 -10.46 2.08 -3.43
CA TYR A 32 -11.42 3.12 -3.07
C TYR A 32 -10.62 4.36 -2.70
N GLN A 33 -10.45 5.28 -3.65
CA GLN A 33 -9.52 6.39 -3.53
C GLN A 33 -10.21 7.68 -3.09
N ALA A 34 -9.65 8.30 -2.04
CA ALA A 34 -10.10 9.56 -1.47
C ALA A 34 -9.94 10.75 -2.43
N ILE A 35 -10.79 11.76 -2.30
CA ILE A 35 -10.81 12.95 -3.17
C ILE A 35 -9.55 13.82 -3.03
N SER A 36 -8.88 13.81 -1.87
CA SER A 36 -7.61 14.53 -1.69
C SER A 36 -6.49 14.01 -2.59
N GLY A 37 -6.58 12.76 -3.09
CA GLY A 37 -5.68 12.25 -4.13
C GLY A 37 -5.76 13.00 -5.45
N ALA A 38 -6.88 13.70 -5.72
CA ALA A 38 -7.04 14.63 -6.82
C ALA A 38 -6.70 16.10 -6.46
N GLY A 39 -6.13 16.35 -5.27
CA GLY A 39 -5.87 17.69 -4.76
C GLY A 39 -7.12 18.49 -4.40
N LYS A 40 -8.25 17.83 -4.14
CA LYS A 40 -9.56 18.45 -3.91
C LYS A 40 -10.12 18.17 -2.53
N THR A 41 -10.99 19.07 -2.08
CA THR A 41 -11.86 18.88 -0.90
C THR A 41 -13.32 18.78 -1.35
N PHE A 42 -14.24 18.46 -0.44
CA PHE A 42 -15.67 18.49 -0.76
C PHE A 42 -16.18 19.90 -1.09
N LYS A 43 -15.51 20.94 -0.62
CA LYS A 43 -15.83 22.33 -0.99
C LYS A 43 -15.49 22.62 -2.47
N ASP A 44 -14.39 22.06 -2.93
CA ASP A 44 -13.89 22.27 -4.32
C ASP A 44 -14.52 21.27 -5.30
N TRP A 45 -15.14 20.21 -4.78
CA TRP A 45 -15.75 19.14 -5.58
C TRP A 45 -17.03 18.62 -4.93
N PRO A 46 -18.09 19.46 -4.82
CA PRO A 46 -19.33 19.10 -4.14
C PRO A 46 -20.07 17.93 -4.80
N GLU A 47 -19.87 17.67 -6.11
CA GLU A 47 -20.48 16.56 -6.85
C GLU A 47 -19.98 15.19 -6.39
N MET A 48 -18.92 15.15 -5.58
CA MET A 48 -18.45 13.91 -4.98
C MET A 48 -19.24 13.47 -3.74
N VAL A 49 -20.04 14.36 -3.16
CA VAL A 49 -20.90 13.96 -2.04
C VAL A 49 -21.93 12.94 -2.54
N GLU A 50 -22.00 11.79 -1.85
CA GLU A 50 -22.90 10.68 -2.21
C GLU A 50 -22.67 10.08 -3.62
N ASN A 51 -21.45 10.24 -4.19
CA ASN A 51 -21.13 9.81 -5.54
C ASN A 51 -19.87 8.92 -5.58
N ILE A 52 -19.85 7.98 -6.54
CA ILE A 52 -18.68 7.15 -6.85
C ILE A 52 -18.37 7.30 -8.34
N ILE A 53 -17.11 7.63 -8.66
CA ILE A 53 -16.63 7.66 -10.04
C ILE A 53 -15.83 6.38 -10.29
N PRO A 54 -16.27 5.49 -11.22
CA PRO A 54 -15.62 4.19 -11.46
C PRO A 54 -14.40 4.27 -12.40
N TYR A 55 -13.71 5.42 -12.41
CA TYR A 55 -12.55 5.66 -13.27
C TYR A 55 -11.64 6.74 -12.71
N ILE A 56 -10.34 6.46 -12.69
CA ILE A 56 -9.28 7.42 -12.38
C ILE A 56 -8.19 7.24 -13.44
N GLY A 57 -7.96 8.27 -14.27
CA GLY A 57 -7.08 8.18 -15.43
C GLY A 57 -5.65 7.71 -15.07
N GLY A 58 -5.20 6.63 -15.71
CA GLY A 58 -3.87 6.05 -15.54
C GLY A 58 -3.62 5.27 -14.25
N GLU A 59 -4.53 5.30 -13.26
CA GLU A 59 -4.29 4.67 -11.95
C GLU A 59 -4.35 3.12 -12.01
N GLU A 60 -5.16 2.54 -12.88
CA GLU A 60 -5.23 1.08 -13.01
C GLU A 60 -3.92 0.52 -13.57
N GLU A 61 -3.44 1.05 -14.70
CA GLU A 61 -2.16 0.64 -15.29
C GLU A 61 -0.99 0.83 -14.31
N LYS A 62 -0.95 1.98 -13.65
CA LYS A 62 0.04 2.28 -12.62
C LYS A 62 -0.02 1.25 -11.48
N SER A 63 -1.22 0.97 -10.99
CA SER A 63 -1.48 -0.01 -9.92
C SER A 63 -1.07 -1.43 -10.29
N GLU A 64 -1.12 -1.80 -11.56
CA GLU A 64 -0.72 -3.12 -12.06
C GLU A 64 0.79 -3.23 -12.28
N GLN A 65 1.46 -2.14 -12.70
CA GLN A 65 2.85 -2.16 -13.14
C GLN A 65 3.88 -1.81 -12.06
N GLU A 66 3.55 -0.90 -11.13
CA GLU A 66 4.52 -0.45 -10.13
C GLU A 66 4.93 -1.51 -9.11
N PRO A 67 4.03 -2.39 -8.62
CA PRO A 67 4.43 -3.47 -7.72
C PRO A 67 5.47 -4.38 -8.34
N LEU A 68 5.42 -4.60 -9.64
CA LEU A 68 6.39 -5.43 -10.37
C LEU A 68 7.79 -4.80 -10.39
N ARG A 69 7.88 -3.45 -10.34
CA ARG A 69 9.16 -2.75 -10.18
C ARG A 69 9.71 -2.91 -8.76
N VAL A 70 8.83 -2.79 -7.74
CA VAL A 70 9.23 -2.95 -6.32
C VAL A 70 9.72 -4.36 -6.03
N LEU A 71 9.06 -5.37 -6.59
CA LEU A 71 9.43 -6.78 -6.45
C LEU A 71 10.54 -7.21 -7.41
N GLY A 72 10.93 -6.33 -8.34
CA GLY A 72 11.96 -6.56 -9.33
C GLY A 72 13.38 -6.58 -8.78
N LYS A 73 14.34 -6.57 -9.68
CA LYS A 73 15.79 -6.58 -9.38
C LYS A 73 16.48 -5.43 -10.08
N VAL A 74 17.61 -5.00 -9.55
CA VAL A 74 18.52 -4.11 -10.28
C VAL A 74 19.57 -4.95 -10.99
N GLU A 75 19.60 -4.89 -12.31
CA GLU A 75 20.57 -5.58 -13.16
C GLU A 75 21.20 -4.55 -14.10
N ASN A 76 22.52 -4.49 -14.15
CA ASN A 76 23.29 -3.54 -14.98
C ASN A 76 22.87 -2.05 -14.80
N GLY A 77 22.43 -1.67 -13.60
CA GLY A 77 21.98 -0.30 -13.29
C GLY A 77 20.53 0.01 -13.68
N GLU A 78 19.80 -0.97 -14.23
CA GLU A 78 18.40 -0.82 -14.59
C GLU A 78 17.49 -1.69 -13.74
N ILE A 79 16.23 -1.26 -13.56
CA ILE A 79 15.20 -2.02 -12.85
C ILE A 79 14.57 -3.03 -13.82
N VAL A 80 14.84 -4.31 -13.61
CA VAL A 80 14.16 -5.42 -14.28
C VAL A 80 12.92 -5.79 -13.47
N LYS A 81 11.74 -5.60 -14.04
CA LYS A 81 10.45 -5.90 -13.39
C LYS A 81 10.33 -7.40 -13.06
N ALA A 82 9.71 -7.70 -11.93
CA ALA A 82 9.30 -9.07 -11.63
C ALA A 82 8.23 -9.54 -12.64
N GLN A 83 8.21 -10.85 -12.91
CA GLN A 83 7.22 -11.48 -13.80
C GLN A 83 5.95 -11.88 -13.06
N LEU A 84 6.01 -11.98 -11.75
CA LEU A 84 4.92 -12.27 -10.81
C LEU A 84 4.92 -11.27 -9.65
N PRO A 85 3.75 -11.06 -9.01
CA PRO A 85 2.44 -11.60 -9.32
C PRO A 85 1.84 -11.02 -10.60
N LYS A 86 0.88 -11.73 -11.22
CA LYS A 86 -0.04 -11.11 -12.19
C LYS A 86 -1.04 -10.28 -11.42
N ILE A 87 -1.20 -9.03 -11.80
CA ILE A 87 -2.04 -8.08 -11.07
C ILE A 87 -3.09 -7.51 -12.01
N THR A 88 -4.35 -7.48 -11.58
CA THR A 88 -5.40 -6.67 -12.19
C THR A 88 -6.01 -5.76 -11.14
N CYS A 89 -6.28 -4.52 -11.50
CA CYS A 89 -6.76 -3.51 -10.57
C CYS A 89 -7.92 -2.70 -11.16
N GLN A 90 -8.90 -2.39 -10.32
CA GLN A 90 -9.95 -1.43 -10.62
C GLN A 90 -9.88 -0.27 -9.63
N CYS A 91 -9.87 0.97 -10.12
CA CYS A 91 -9.68 2.16 -9.31
C CYS A 91 -10.91 3.05 -9.32
N LEU A 92 -11.53 3.22 -8.15
CA LEU A 92 -12.72 4.03 -7.95
C LEU A 92 -12.41 5.26 -7.09
N ARG A 93 -12.97 6.43 -7.48
CA ARG A 93 -13.00 7.61 -6.61
C ARG A 93 -14.25 7.53 -5.74
N VAL A 94 -14.06 7.67 -4.42
CA VAL A 94 -15.13 7.56 -3.43
C VAL A 94 -15.28 8.85 -2.61
N PRO A 95 -16.46 9.13 -2.00
CA PRO A 95 -16.70 10.33 -1.22
C PRO A 95 -16.06 10.26 0.16
N VAL A 96 -14.74 10.11 0.19
CA VAL A 96 -13.88 10.10 1.39
C VAL A 96 -12.83 11.19 1.21
N LEU A 97 -12.57 11.98 2.26
CA LEU A 97 -11.62 13.09 2.17
C LEU A 97 -10.18 12.59 2.07
N ASN A 98 -9.73 11.78 3.04
CA ASN A 98 -8.40 11.21 3.11
C ASN A 98 -8.48 9.71 3.37
N GLY A 99 -7.42 8.99 2.99
CA GLY A 99 -7.32 7.54 3.19
C GLY A 99 -7.80 6.74 1.98
N HIS A 100 -6.88 5.99 1.38
CA HIS A 100 -7.18 5.04 0.32
C HIS A 100 -7.37 3.65 0.93
N THR A 101 -8.44 2.99 0.54
CA THR A 101 -8.75 1.61 0.96
C THR A 101 -8.60 0.70 -0.25
N ALA A 102 -8.12 -0.52 -0.06
CA ALA A 102 -8.06 -1.55 -1.08
C ALA A 102 -8.71 -2.85 -0.60
N ALA A 103 -9.61 -3.40 -1.39
CA ALA A 103 -10.07 -4.78 -1.26
C ALA A 103 -9.21 -5.65 -2.19
N VAL A 104 -8.56 -6.67 -1.64
CA VAL A 104 -7.56 -7.48 -2.34
C VAL A 104 -7.87 -8.96 -2.20
N PHE A 105 -7.73 -9.67 -3.31
CA PHE A 105 -7.76 -11.13 -3.41
C PHE A 105 -6.39 -11.60 -3.91
N ILE A 106 -5.88 -12.69 -3.35
CA ILE A 106 -4.51 -13.13 -3.63
C ILE A 106 -4.38 -14.64 -3.66
N ASN A 107 -3.61 -15.14 -4.62
CA ASN A 107 -3.11 -16.50 -4.70
C ASN A 107 -1.60 -16.55 -4.50
N PHE A 108 -1.11 -17.62 -3.91
CA PHE A 108 0.30 -17.87 -3.65
C PHE A 108 0.80 -19.12 -4.39
N GLU A 109 2.09 -19.17 -4.67
CA GLU A 109 2.74 -20.41 -5.15
C GLU A 109 2.80 -21.48 -4.04
N LYS A 110 3.01 -21.02 -2.80
CA LYS A 110 3.03 -21.84 -1.59
C LYS A 110 1.97 -21.28 -0.65
N LYS A 111 0.77 -21.87 -0.65
CA LYS A 111 -0.33 -21.39 0.22
C LYS A 111 0.12 -21.37 1.68
N PRO A 112 0.21 -20.20 2.33
CA PRO A 112 0.50 -20.09 3.75
C PRO A 112 -0.75 -20.34 4.60
N THR A 113 -0.59 -20.40 5.92
CA THR A 113 -1.73 -20.27 6.85
C THR A 113 -2.05 -18.79 7.10
N LYS A 114 -3.25 -18.50 7.60
CA LYS A 114 -3.65 -17.15 7.99
C LYS A 114 -2.70 -16.57 9.05
N GLU A 115 -2.32 -17.39 10.03
CA GLU A 115 -1.43 -17.02 11.14
C GLU A 115 -0.04 -16.62 10.61
N GLN A 116 0.50 -17.38 9.66
CA GLN A 116 1.77 -17.05 9.01
C GLN A 116 1.70 -15.71 8.27
N LEU A 117 0.60 -15.44 7.58
CA LEU A 117 0.39 -14.16 6.90
C LEU A 117 0.35 -13.00 7.89
N ILE A 118 -0.40 -13.14 9.00
CA ILE A 118 -0.50 -12.13 10.05
C ILE A 118 0.87 -11.88 10.69
N GLU A 119 1.57 -12.94 11.08
CA GLU A 119 2.91 -12.84 11.66
C GLU A 119 3.86 -12.02 10.78
N LYS A 120 3.88 -12.31 9.46
CA LYS A 120 4.71 -11.58 8.51
C LYS A 120 4.33 -10.10 8.37
N LEU A 121 3.05 -9.77 8.49
CA LEU A 121 2.62 -8.36 8.48
C LEU A 121 3.08 -7.62 9.73
N VAL A 122 2.79 -8.16 10.92
CA VAL A 122 3.06 -7.43 12.18
C VAL A 122 4.55 -7.39 12.55
N THR A 123 5.34 -8.32 12.03
CA THR A 123 6.80 -8.35 12.22
C THR A 123 7.58 -7.69 11.09
N PHE A 124 6.88 -7.22 10.03
CA PHE A 124 7.54 -6.64 8.87
C PHE A 124 8.34 -5.39 9.24
N LYS A 125 9.61 -5.43 8.92
CA LYS A 125 10.54 -4.29 9.03
C LYS A 125 11.23 -4.09 7.69
N GLY A 126 11.39 -2.84 7.31
CA GLY A 126 12.21 -2.45 6.19
C GLY A 126 13.38 -1.60 6.65
N PHE A 127 14.24 -1.23 5.74
CA PHE A 127 15.40 -0.37 6.00
C PHE A 127 15.09 0.84 6.91
N PRO A 128 13.97 1.57 6.75
CA PRO A 128 13.66 2.70 7.61
C PRO A 128 13.47 2.32 9.09
N GLN A 129 12.89 1.16 9.40
CA GLN A 129 12.72 0.67 10.77
C GLN A 129 14.02 0.10 11.33
N GLU A 130 14.83 -0.57 10.51
CA GLU A 130 16.12 -1.13 10.90
C GLU A 130 17.11 -0.02 11.28
N GLU A 131 17.13 1.07 10.51
CA GLU A 131 17.97 2.25 10.74
C GLU A 131 17.34 3.28 11.71
N ASN A 132 16.14 3.02 12.23
CA ASN A 132 15.42 3.93 13.12
C ASN A 132 15.35 5.37 12.56
N LEU A 133 15.00 5.51 11.26
CA LEU A 133 14.91 6.82 10.63
C LEU A 133 13.83 7.68 11.30
N PRO A 134 14.04 9.01 11.44
CA PRO A 134 13.18 9.90 12.23
C PRO A 134 11.69 9.85 11.85
N SER A 135 11.38 9.77 10.55
CA SER A 135 9.99 9.72 10.03
C SER A 135 9.46 8.30 9.86
N ALA A 136 10.23 7.28 10.22
CA ALA A 136 9.79 5.90 10.08
C ALA A 136 8.73 5.55 11.15
N PRO A 137 7.59 4.93 10.77
CA PRO A 137 6.66 4.38 11.75
C PRO A 137 7.35 3.28 12.56
N LYS A 138 7.05 3.21 13.84
CA LYS A 138 7.65 2.19 14.73
C LYS A 138 7.20 0.79 14.33
N GLN A 139 5.91 0.61 14.10
CA GLN A 139 5.33 -0.59 13.53
C GLN A 139 4.67 -0.23 12.20
N PHE A 140 5.24 -0.71 11.11
CA PHE A 140 4.82 -0.25 9.80
C PHE A 140 3.43 -0.76 9.39
N ILE A 141 3.11 -2.03 9.68
CA ILE A 141 1.83 -2.64 9.37
C ILE A 141 1.19 -3.13 10.66
N GLN A 142 -0.06 -2.69 10.94
CA GLN A 142 -0.90 -3.30 11.96
C GLN A 142 -1.91 -4.26 11.34
N TYR A 143 -2.25 -5.31 12.07
CA TYR A 143 -3.37 -6.18 11.75
C TYR A 143 -4.52 -5.96 12.75
N LEU A 144 -5.73 -5.80 12.23
CA LEU A 144 -6.95 -5.56 13.00
C LEU A 144 -7.85 -6.79 12.91
N GLU A 145 -8.22 -7.33 14.07
CA GLU A 145 -9.00 -8.56 14.17
C GLU A 145 -10.51 -8.32 13.98
N GLU A 146 -10.97 -7.10 14.25
CA GLU A 146 -12.40 -6.78 14.22
C GLU A 146 -12.97 -6.87 12.81
N ASP A 147 -14.13 -7.47 12.70
CA ASP A 147 -14.79 -7.72 11.42
C ASP A 147 -15.16 -6.46 10.61
N ASN A 148 -15.24 -5.31 11.25
CA ASN A 148 -15.58 -4.03 10.64
C ASN A 148 -14.38 -3.08 10.46
N ARG A 149 -13.14 -3.59 10.56
CA ARG A 149 -11.90 -2.82 10.42
C ARG A 149 -11.04 -3.32 9.26
N PRO A 150 -10.21 -2.46 8.63
CA PRO A 150 -9.99 -1.04 8.94
C PRO A 150 -11.11 -0.13 8.46
N GLN A 151 -11.31 0.97 9.17
CA GLN A 151 -12.20 2.06 8.80
C GLN A 151 -11.41 3.36 8.66
N VAL A 152 -11.70 4.15 7.62
CA VAL A 152 -10.98 5.41 7.37
C VAL A 152 -10.98 6.33 8.59
N LYS A 153 -12.14 6.57 9.21
CA LYS A 153 -12.25 7.47 10.38
C LYS A 153 -11.49 7.03 11.62
N LEU A 154 -11.19 5.74 11.74
CA LEU A 154 -10.58 5.18 12.94
C LEU A 154 -9.10 4.85 12.75
N ASP A 155 -8.69 4.54 11.52
CA ASP A 155 -7.41 3.89 11.27
C ASP A 155 -6.48 4.64 10.31
N VAL A 156 -6.97 5.71 9.66
CA VAL A 156 -6.19 6.43 8.66
C VAL A 156 -4.93 7.08 9.26
N ASP A 157 -5.01 7.51 10.52
CA ASP A 157 -3.92 8.20 11.22
C ASP A 157 -2.99 7.26 12.02
N TYR A 158 -3.10 5.93 11.81
CA TYR A 158 -2.20 4.98 12.44
C TYR A 158 -0.73 5.34 12.18
N GLU A 159 0.10 5.35 13.25
CA GLU A 159 1.50 5.81 13.20
C GLU A 159 1.62 7.22 12.58
N ASN A 160 0.74 8.16 12.99
CA ASN A 160 0.65 9.52 12.46
C ASN A 160 0.41 9.55 10.93
N GLY A 161 -0.34 8.60 10.39
CA GLY A 161 -0.61 8.45 8.96
C GLY A 161 0.52 7.83 8.16
N MET A 162 1.61 7.39 8.79
CA MET A 162 2.74 6.73 8.14
C MET A 162 2.64 5.20 8.13
N GLY A 163 1.74 4.62 8.91
CA GLY A 163 1.49 3.19 8.94
C GLY A 163 0.47 2.71 7.91
N VAL A 164 0.31 1.40 7.84
CA VAL A 164 -0.68 0.70 7.02
C VAL A 164 -1.52 -0.19 7.93
N SER A 165 -2.84 -0.13 7.79
CA SER A 165 -3.78 -0.95 8.55
C SER A 165 -4.34 -2.05 7.66
N ILE A 166 -4.19 -3.30 8.07
CA ILE A 166 -4.71 -4.48 7.39
C ILE A 166 -5.74 -5.15 8.29
N GLY A 167 -6.84 -5.58 7.72
CA GLY A 167 -7.85 -6.36 8.43
C GLY A 167 -8.64 -7.24 7.45
N ARG A 168 -9.62 -7.95 7.98
CA ARG A 168 -10.47 -8.84 7.16
C ARG A 168 -9.70 -9.90 6.39
N LEU A 169 -8.51 -10.33 6.85
CA LEU A 169 -7.77 -11.43 6.24
C LEU A 169 -8.50 -12.74 6.53
N ARG A 170 -8.94 -13.40 5.47
CA ARG A 170 -9.70 -14.65 5.52
C ARG A 170 -9.55 -15.44 4.23
N GLU A 171 -9.78 -16.73 4.30
CA GLU A 171 -9.85 -17.61 3.12
C GLU A 171 -10.95 -17.16 2.15
N ASP A 172 -10.76 -17.46 0.89
CA ASP A 172 -11.69 -17.19 -0.18
C ASP A 172 -12.03 -18.47 -0.97
N SER A 173 -13.16 -18.48 -1.65
CA SER A 173 -13.61 -19.64 -2.44
C SER A 173 -12.95 -19.75 -3.82
N MET A 174 -12.41 -18.66 -4.34
CA MET A 174 -11.78 -18.59 -5.67
C MET A 174 -10.28 -18.32 -5.58
N PHE A 175 -9.87 -17.60 -4.53
CA PHE A 175 -8.47 -17.27 -4.23
C PHE A 175 -8.05 -17.94 -2.93
N ASP A 176 -6.76 -17.96 -2.65
CA ASP A 176 -6.28 -18.48 -1.36
C ASP A 176 -6.77 -17.61 -0.21
N PHE A 177 -6.64 -16.28 -0.36
CA PHE A 177 -7.05 -15.31 0.66
C PHE A 177 -7.61 -14.03 0.06
N LYS A 178 -8.38 -13.32 0.90
CA LYS A 178 -8.81 -11.94 0.66
C LYS A 178 -8.66 -11.11 1.93
N PHE A 179 -8.39 -9.81 1.75
CA PHE A 179 -8.22 -8.88 2.86
C PHE A 179 -8.59 -7.45 2.45
N VAL A 180 -8.62 -6.56 3.44
CA VAL A 180 -8.79 -5.12 3.24
C VAL A 180 -7.61 -4.38 3.86
N GLY A 181 -7.08 -3.42 3.12
CA GLY A 181 -6.02 -2.54 3.59
C GLY A 181 -6.39 -1.07 3.51
N LEU A 182 -5.79 -0.26 4.37
CA LEU A 182 -5.97 1.19 4.45
C LEU A 182 -4.64 1.87 4.67
N SER A 183 -4.39 2.98 3.95
CA SER A 183 -3.23 3.84 4.13
C SER A 183 -3.60 5.31 3.88
N HIS A 184 -2.91 6.24 4.57
CA HIS A 184 -3.12 7.68 4.39
C HIS A 184 -2.45 8.17 3.10
N ASN A 185 -3.26 8.61 2.14
CA ASN A 185 -2.78 8.98 0.80
C ASN A 185 -1.92 10.25 0.75
N THR A 186 -2.21 11.26 1.56
CA THR A 186 -1.46 12.54 1.54
C THR A 186 -0.27 12.57 2.52
N VAL A 187 -0.26 11.71 3.52
CA VAL A 187 0.87 11.56 4.45
C VAL A 187 1.80 10.45 3.95
N ARG A 188 1.43 9.18 4.16
CA ARG A 188 2.26 8.05 3.72
C ARG A 188 2.50 8.04 2.21
N GLY A 189 1.44 8.28 1.44
CA GLY A 189 1.46 8.25 -0.02
C GLY A 189 2.07 9.48 -0.68
N ALA A 190 2.39 10.54 0.06
CA ALA A 190 2.94 11.79 -0.49
C ALA A 190 4.00 12.41 0.43
N ALA A 191 3.64 13.42 1.22
CA ALA A 191 4.60 14.26 1.94
C ALA A 191 5.49 13.47 2.92
N GLY A 192 4.90 12.65 3.80
CA GLY A 192 5.66 11.86 4.77
C GLY A 192 6.52 10.79 4.09
N GLY A 193 6.01 10.16 3.04
CA GLY A 193 6.78 9.21 2.24
C GLY A 193 7.97 9.85 1.55
N ALA A 194 7.83 11.07 1.03
CA ALA A 194 8.93 11.81 0.40
C ALA A 194 10.03 12.17 1.42
N VAL A 195 9.64 12.64 2.62
CA VAL A 195 10.59 12.93 3.71
C VAL A 195 11.34 11.66 4.11
N LEU A 196 10.63 10.56 4.35
CA LEU A 196 11.25 9.28 4.71
C LEU A 196 12.20 8.76 3.60
N CYS A 197 11.86 9.01 2.34
CA CYS A 197 12.75 8.69 1.21
C CYS A 197 14.05 9.51 1.27
N ALA A 198 13.96 10.81 1.53
CA ALA A 198 15.13 11.68 1.67
C ALA A 198 16.02 11.24 2.85
N GLU A 199 15.41 10.90 4.00
CA GLU A 199 16.13 10.34 5.15
C GLU A 199 16.86 9.04 4.78
N ALA A 200 16.18 8.12 4.07
CA ALA A 200 16.78 6.85 3.64
C ALA A 200 17.94 7.06 2.65
N LEU A 201 17.82 8.01 1.72
CA LEU A 201 18.89 8.36 0.78
C LEU A 201 20.07 8.99 1.49
N THR A 202 19.84 9.81 2.51
CA THR A 202 20.88 10.40 3.35
C THR A 202 21.60 9.31 4.16
N ALA A 203 20.85 8.42 4.82
CA ALA A 203 21.44 7.31 5.58
C ALA A 203 22.27 6.36 4.71
N LYS A 204 21.90 6.19 3.44
CA LYS A 204 22.67 5.41 2.45
C LYS A 204 23.82 6.18 1.79
N GLY A 205 24.03 7.45 2.12
CA GLY A 205 25.10 8.28 1.58
C GLY A 205 24.90 8.83 0.17
N PHE A 206 23.67 8.71 -0.40
CA PHE A 206 23.34 9.28 -1.70
C PHE A 206 23.12 10.81 -1.64
N ILE A 207 22.70 11.32 -0.48
CA ILE A 207 22.54 12.73 -0.20
C ILE A 207 23.58 13.11 0.87
N GLN A 208 24.40 14.12 0.59
CA GLN A 208 25.42 14.65 1.50
C GLN A 208 25.21 16.14 1.70
N ALA A 209 25.47 16.63 2.92
CA ALA A 209 25.54 18.07 3.16
C ALA A 209 26.68 18.67 2.32
N LYS A 210 26.41 19.85 1.72
CA LYS A 210 27.43 20.63 1.02
C LYS A 210 28.27 21.42 2.01
#